data_fd4a33aec23d3bd3d87e6c0e675b9324
#
_entry.id   fd4a33aec23d3bd3d87e6c0e675b9324
#
_cell.length_a   1.000
_cell.length_b   1.000
_cell.length_c   1.000
_cell.angle_alpha   90.00
_cell.angle_beta   90.00
_cell.angle_gamma   90.00
#
_symmetry.space_group_name_H-M   'P 1'
#
loop_
_entity.id
_entity.type
_entity.pdbx_description
1 polymer ?
#
loop_
_entity_poly.entity_id
_entity_poly.type
_entity_poly.pdbx_seq_one_letter_code
_entity_poly.pdbx_strand_id
1 'polypeptide(L)'
;MGQERFADVVERFTNGFAPGAAAPSPEVVKQWQEELDRNVRRLANLGRLATAPEPRTGQTPRQEVYKRNKSRLYRYQSSRRHRTPVLFVPNLGISRPYIFDLLPGGSFIEHMTREGFDFYLLDWGVFGPEDNDLTFEDCVVKILPRMVRKVLESSGASELSVLGYCMGAPLAASFVAAHPEVPVKNFVNMAGPIDFSQIGMFGLWLDRKYFDVDRFVDTLGSVPADLVKAGFKLLKPTMDISTNLNLWWNLWNDKYVEGFTALNKWANEYVAFPGEFFRQWVRDFYQGNKLVRGELVFGGRPVRLGDIRCPVFVVGAREDYIAPPGCVRALIDAVGSREKDYIELPGGHISLIAGRGAAVHCWPKVSGWLAPRS
;
A
#
# COMPACT_ATOMS: atom_id res chain seq x y z
N MET A 1 -10.56 1.83 49.25
CA MET A 1 -9.11 1.87 49.45
C MET A 1 -8.64 3.20 48.88
N GLY A 2 -8.17 4.11 49.76
CA GLY A 2 -7.87 5.48 49.36
C GLY A 2 -6.70 5.57 48.39
N GLN A 3 -6.78 6.53 47.48
CA GLN A 3 -5.68 6.91 46.59
C GLN A 3 -4.54 7.43 47.50
N GLU A 4 -3.57 6.57 47.81
CA GLU A 4 -2.28 7.05 48.31
C GLU A 4 -1.74 8.01 47.27
N ARG A 5 -1.42 9.22 47.67
CA ARG A 5 -0.82 10.19 46.75
C ARG A 5 0.54 9.65 46.34
N PHE A 6 0.88 9.74 45.05
CA PHE A 6 2.18 9.32 44.52
C PHE A 6 3.35 9.90 45.31
N ALA A 7 3.19 11.12 45.87
CA ALA A 7 4.13 11.73 46.78
C ALA A 7 4.42 10.86 48.01
N ASP A 8 3.41 10.22 48.61
CA ASP A 8 3.58 9.38 49.79
C ASP A 8 4.33 8.07 49.45
N VAL A 9 4.13 7.56 48.24
CA VAL A 9 4.87 6.40 47.72
C VAL A 9 6.34 6.76 47.46
N VAL A 10 6.59 7.91 46.84
CA VAL A 10 7.95 8.44 46.61
C VAL A 10 8.68 8.68 47.93
N GLU A 11 8.00 9.27 48.93
CA GLU A 11 8.56 9.52 50.25
C GLU A 11 8.96 8.20 50.95
N ARG A 12 8.08 7.18 50.89
CA ARG A 12 8.41 5.83 51.44
C ARG A 12 9.55 5.16 50.67
N PHE A 13 9.62 5.35 49.36
CA PHE A 13 10.69 4.81 48.51
C PHE A 13 12.02 5.52 48.78
N THR A 14 12.00 6.84 48.92
CA THR A 14 13.23 7.62 49.25
C THR A 14 13.75 7.37 50.64
N ASN A 15 12.88 7.03 51.61
CA ASN A 15 13.29 6.62 52.97
C ASN A 15 14.02 5.25 52.98
N GLY A 16 14.00 4.49 51.87
CA GLY A 16 14.78 3.27 51.68
C GLY A 16 16.19 3.48 51.11
N PHE A 17 16.56 4.72 50.73
CA PHE A 17 17.92 5.02 50.25
C PHE A 17 18.92 5.18 51.40
N ALA A 18 20.19 4.99 51.07
CA ALA A 18 21.28 5.06 52.05
C ALA A 18 21.23 6.39 52.84
N PRO A 19 21.55 6.39 54.16
CA PRO A 19 21.58 7.59 54.95
C PRO A 19 22.52 8.65 54.32
N GLY A 20 21.97 9.83 54.02
CA GLY A 20 22.70 10.93 53.38
C GLY A 20 22.53 11.07 51.88
N ALA A 21 21.71 10.21 51.21
CA ALA A 21 21.33 10.42 49.83
C ALA A 21 20.43 11.67 49.70
N ALA A 22 20.78 12.58 48.77
CA ALA A 22 19.93 13.73 48.47
C ALA A 22 18.59 13.28 47.90
N ALA A 23 17.49 13.91 48.32
CA ALA A 23 16.19 13.67 47.73
C ALA A 23 16.22 13.95 46.20
N PRO A 24 15.54 13.14 45.41
CA PRO A 24 15.51 13.37 43.96
C PRO A 24 14.93 14.74 43.63
N SER A 25 15.50 15.39 42.60
CA SER A 25 15.01 16.71 42.19
C SER A 25 13.55 16.60 41.69
N PRO A 26 12.76 17.69 41.72
CA PRO A 26 11.39 17.69 41.19
C PRO A 26 11.28 17.19 39.72
N GLU A 27 12.33 17.43 38.92
CA GLU A 27 12.41 16.95 37.54
C GLU A 27 12.56 15.43 37.46
N VAL A 28 13.39 14.85 38.33
CA VAL A 28 13.55 13.38 38.43
C VAL A 28 12.24 12.72 38.89
N VAL A 29 11.57 13.29 39.89
CA VAL A 29 10.26 12.80 40.34
C VAL A 29 9.23 12.85 39.22
N LYS A 30 9.19 13.97 38.48
CA LYS A 30 8.31 14.10 37.31
C LYS A 30 8.60 13.04 36.23
N GLN A 31 9.88 12.80 35.92
CA GLN A 31 10.26 11.74 34.96
C GLN A 31 9.83 10.34 35.43
N TRP A 32 9.94 10.05 36.72
CA TRP A 32 9.46 8.79 37.29
C TRP A 32 7.95 8.64 37.20
N GLN A 33 7.21 9.74 37.48
CA GLN A 33 5.74 9.75 37.31
C GLN A 33 5.33 9.47 35.85
N GLU A 34 5.96 10.17 34.91
CA GLU A 34 5.68 9.96 33.47
C GLU A 34 5.98 8.52 33.02
N GLU A 35 7.09 7.94 33.53
CA GLU A 35 7.42 6.55 33.14
C GLU A 35 6.52 5.53 33.85
N LEU A 36 6.09 5.80 35.08
CA LEU A 36 5.10 4.98 35.75
C LEU A 36 3.76 5.01 35.01
N ASP A 37 3.29 6.18 34.59
CA ASP A 37 2.08 6.33 33.80
C ASP A 37 2.19 5.58 32.45
N ARG A 38 3.35 5.67 31.80
CA ARG A 38 3.61 4.91 30.58
C ARG A 38 3.54 3.39 30.83
N ASN A 39 4.12 2.92 31.93
CA ASN A 39 4.11 1.48 32.26
C ASN A 39 2.70 0.98 32.60
N VAL A 40 1.91 1.76 33.32
CA VAL A 40 0.49 1.44 33.57
C VAL A 40 -0.29 1.35 32.26
N ARG A 41 -0.09 2.31 31.35
CA ARG A 41 -0.71 2.29 30.02
C ARG A 41 -0.24 1.10 29.16
N ARG A 42 1.07 0.73 29.21
CA ARG A 42 1.60 -0.46 28.55
C ARG A 42 0.86 -1.72 28.99
N LEU A 43 0.68 -1.91 30.29
CA LEU A 43 -0.03 -3.07 30.84
C LEU A 43 -1.52 -3.08 30.41
N ALA A 44 -2.20 -1.94 30.49
CA ALA A 44 -3.58 -1.81 30.05
C ALA A 44 -3.72 -2.13 28.55
N ASN A 45 -2.83 -1.63 27.71
CA ASN A 45 -2.86 -1.88 26.27
C ASN A 45 -2.44 -3.30 25.90
N LEU A 46 -1.59 -3.95 26.68
CA LEU A 46 -1.30 -5.38 26.52
C LEU A 46 -2.58 -6.22 26.72
N GLY A 47 -3.36 -5.91 27.77
CA GLY A 47 -4.67 -6.54 27.99
C GLY A 47 -5.65 -6.25 26.83
N ARG A 48 -5.68 -5.02 26.32
CA ARG A 48 -6.51 -4.66 25.16
C ARG A 48 -6.13 -5.42 23.89
N LEU A 49 -4.85 -5.58 23.58
CA LEU A 49 -4.41 -6.34 22.41
C LEU A 49 -4.90 -7.79 22.43
N ALA A 50 -5.06 -8.39 23.63
CA ALA A 50 -5.56 -9.75 23.79
C ALA A 50 -7.08 -9.87 23.71
N THR A 51 -7.84 -8.80 24.01
CA THR A 51 -9.30 -8.85 24.20
C THR A 51 -10.10 -7.89 23.33
N ALA A 52 -9.43 -6.94 22.66
CA ALA A 52 -10.13 -5.95 21.82
C ALA A 52 -10.81 -6.61 20.60
N PRO A 53 -11.97 -6.13 20.19
CA PRO A 53 -12.56 -6.53 18.94
C PRO A 53 -11.66 -6.12 17.77
N GLU A 54 -11.87 -6.78 16.63
CA GLU A 54 -11.15 -6.42 15.41
C GLU A 54 -11.32 -4.93 15.06
N PRO A 55 -10.24 -4.25 14.62
CA PRO A 55 -10.32 -2.85 14.24
C PRO A 55 -11.25 -2.66 13.05
N ARG A 56 -12.07 -1.61 13.10
CA ARG A 56 -12.95 -1.23 12.00
C ARG A 56 -12.14 -0.51 10.93
N THR A 57 -11.96 -1.14 9.80
CA THR A 57 -11.25 -0.61 8.63
C THR A 57 -12.23 -0.25 7.52
N GLY A 58 -11.82 0.55 6.53
CA GLY A 58 -12.66 0.88 5.38
C GLY A 58 -13.86 1.76 5.72
N GLN A 59 -13.68 2.77 6.60
CA GLN A 59 -14.77 3.58 7.16
C GLN A 59 -15.15 4.79 6.29
N THR A 60 -14.34 5.19 5.31
CA THR A 60 -14.65 6.33 4.44
C THR A 60 -15.93 6.02 3.64
N PRO A 61 -16.95 6.89 3.67
CA PRO A 61 -18.21 6.65 2.98
C PRO A 61 -18.01 6.44 1.48
N ARG A 62 -18.57 5.35 0.97
CA ARG A 62 -18.41 4.95 -0.44
C ARG A 62 -19.70 4.38 -1.01
N GLN A 63 -19.78 4.42 -2.35
CA GLN A 63 -20.83 3.81 -3.14
C GLN A 63 -20.20 2.78 -4.09
N GLU A 64 -20.78 1.59 -4.19
CA GLU A 64 -20.45 0.64 -5.27
C GLU A 64 -21.12 1.14 -6.56
N VAL A 65 -20.32 1.59 -7.52
CA VAL A 65 -20.82 2.11 -8.80
C VAL A 65 -20.82 1.06 -9.91
N TYR A 66 -20.02 0.00 -9.73
CA TYR A 66 -19.99 -1.10 -10.68
C TYR A 66 -19.45 -2.39 -10.03
N LYS A 67 -20.01 -3.52 -10.45
CA LYS A 67 -19.55 -4.86 -10.06
C LYS A 67 -19.53 -5.78 -11.27
N ARG A 68 -18.47 -6.56 -11.40
CA ARG A 68 -18.40 -7.67 -12.36
C ARG A 68 -17.60 -8.82 -11.76
N ASN A 69 -18.23 -9.99 -11.69
CA ASN A 69 -17.70 -11.13 -10.96
C ASN A 69 -17.31 -10.70 -9.52
N LYS A 70 -16.02 -10.82 -9.18
CA LYS A 70 -15.48 -10.41 -7.87
C LYS A 70 -14.99 -8.97 -7.85
N SER A 71 -14.68 -8.39 -9.00
CA SER A 71 -14.17 -7.02 -9.09
C SER A 71 -15.28 -6.00 -8.88
N ARG A 72 -14.99 -4.97 -8.07
CA ARG A 72 -15.90 -3.88 -7.74
C ARG A 72 -15.22 -2.54 -7.94
N LEU A 73 -16.00 -1.55 -8.34
CA LEU A 73 -15.56 -0.17 -8.42
C LEU A 73 -16.31 0.63 -7.37
N TYR A 74 -15.58 1.18 -6.42
CA TYR A 74 -16.13 2.04 -5.38
C TYR A 74 -15.82 3.49 -5.69
N ARG A 75 -16.82 4.37 -5.52
CA ARG A 75 -16.69 5.82 -5.54
C ARG A 75 -16.80 6.36 -4.13
N TYR A 76 -15.86 7.20 -3.72
CA TYR A 76 -15.85 7.84 -2.42
C TYR A 76 -16.40 9.25 -2.49
N GLN A 77 -17.20 9.64 -1.48
CA GLN A 77 -17.79 10.96 -1.44
C GLN A 77 -16.73 12.03 -1.22
N SER A 78 -16.80 13.10 -2.02
CA SER A 78 -15.92 14.25 -1.89
C SER A 78 -16.65 15.56 -2.19
N SER A 79 -16.03 16.70 -1.88
CA SER A 79 -16.52 18.03 -2.27
C SER A 79 -16.42 18.29 -3.77
N ARG A 80 -15.73 17.40 -4.53
CA ARG A 80 -15.53 17.48 -5.98
C ARG A 80 -15.00 18.83 -6.44
N ARG A 81 -13.96 19.33 -5.75
CA ARG A 81 -13.28 20.59 -6.14
C ARG A 81 -12.55 20.44 -7.47
N HIS A 82 -12.08 19.21 -7.77
CA HIS A 82 -11.38 18.87 -9.00
C HIS A 82 -12.34 18.22 -9.99
N ARG A 83 -12.20 18.54 -11.27
CA ARG A 83 -13.07 18.03 -12.34
C ARG A 83 -12.65 16.65 -12.82
N THR A 84 -11.35 16.36 -12.74
CA THR A 84 -10.77 15.10 -13.21
C THR A 84 -10.85 14.04 -12.10
N PRO A 85 -11.68 12.98 -12.24
CA PRO A 85 -11.72 11.90 -11.26
C PRO A 85 -10.42 11.11 -11.25
N VAL A 86 -10.13 10.46 -10.11
CA VAL A 86 -8.96 9.61 -9.94
C VAL A 86 -9.41 8.17 -9.85
N LEU A 87 -8.95 7.32 -10.78
CA LEU A 87 -9.06 5.86 -10.67
C LEU A 87 -7.81 5.31 -10.00
N PHE A 88 -7.97 4.67 -8.85
CA PHE A 88 -6.89 4.01 -8.14
C PHE A 88 -6.90 2.51 -8.44
N VAL A 89 -5.77 2.01 -8.95
CA VAL A 89 -5.52 0.62 -9.30
C VAL A 89 -4.53 0.03 -8.29
N PRO A 90 -4.99 -0.74 -7.30
CA PRO A 90 -4.13 -1.42 -6.34
C PRO A 90 -3.55 -2.72 -6.91
N ASN A 91 -2.69 -3.39 -6.14
CA ASN A 91 -2.25 -4.75 -6.45
C ASN A 91 -3.43 -5.73 -6.59
N LEU A 92 -3.32 -6.65 -7.52
CA LEU A 92 -4.23 -7.79 -7.68
C LEU A 92 -3.68 -8.97 -6.89
N GLY A 93 -4.53 -9.64 -6.10
CA GLY A 93 -4.05 -10.65 -5.17
C GLY A 93 -3.21 -10.02 -4.04
N ILE A 94 -2.39 -10.77 -3.38
CA ILE A 94 -1.47 -10.39 -2.28
C ILE A 94 -2.25 -9.91 -1.04
N SER A 95 -2.97 -8.78 -1.10
CA SER A 95 -3.57 -8.13 0.07
C SER A 95 -4.87 -7.43 -0.24
N ARG A 96 -5.63 -7.17 0.82
CA ARG A 96 -6.91 -6.46 0.75
C ARG A 96 -6.72 -4.97 0.56
N PRO A 97 -7.56 -4.30 -0.25
CA PRO A 97 -7.40 -2.87 -0.57
C PRO A 97 -7.77 -1.92 0.58
N TYR A 98 -8.31 -2.40 1.70
CA TYR A 98 -8.64 -1.52 2.83
C TYR A 98 -7.41 -0.89 3.51
N ILE A 99 -6.19 -1.30 3.15
CA ILE A 99 -4.95 -0.61 3.58
C ILE A 99 -4.97 0.87 3.17
N PHE A 100 -5.62 1.21 2.07
CA PHE A 100 -5.75 2.59 1.58
C PHE A 100 -6.80 3.39 2.34
N ASP A 101 -7.63 2.70 3.15
CA ASP A 101 -8.66 3.24 4.03
C ASP A 101 -8.58 2.55 5.40
N LEU A 102 -7.39 2.61 6.02
CA LEU A 102 -7.07 1.77 7.17
C LEU A 102 -7.85 2.20 8.42
N LEU A 103 -7.77 3.49 8.77
CA LEU A 103 -8.44 4.09 9.95
C LEU A 103 -8.82 5.54 9.66
N PRO A 104 -9.86 6.09 10.33
CA PRO A 104 -10.17 7.52 10.26
C PRO A 104 -8.96 8.39 10.64
N GLY A 105 -8.66 9.40 9.82
CA GLY A 105 -7.47 10.24 9.96
C GLY A 105 -6.15 9.57 9.57
N GLY A 106 -6.16 8.27 9.26
CA GLY A 106 -5.03 7.48 8.77
C GLY A 106 -5.34 6.78 7.44
N SER A 107 -6.17 7.39 6.59
CA SER A 107 -6.64 6.88 5.31
C SER A 107 -6.15 7.75 4.15
N PHE A 108 -5.49 7.12 3.17
CA PHE A 108 -5.11 7.79 1.92
C PHE A 108 -6.36 8.23 1.14
N ILE A 109 -7.40 7.41 1.13
CA ILE A 109 -8.66 7.71 0.45
C ILE A 109 -9.35 8.90 1.10
N GLU A 110 -9.43 8.93 2.44
CA GLU A 110 -9.97 10.07 3.19
C GLU A 110 -9.18 11.35 2.89
N HIS A 111 -7.86 11.28 2.80
CA HIS A 111 -7.02 12.41 2.41
C HIS A 111 -7.40 12.92 1.01
N MET A 112 -7.45 12.06 0.00
CA MET A 112 -7.75 12.44 -1.38
C MET A 112 -9.16 13.03 -1.51
N THR A 113 -10.15 12.46 -0.83
CA THR A 113 -11.53 12.98 -0.85
C THR A 113 -11.65 14.32 -0.14
N ARG A 114 -10.92 14.53 0.97
CA ARG A 114 -10.86 15.81 1.69
C ARG A 114 -10.17 16.89 0.86
N GLU A 115 -9.15 16.54 0.09
CA GLU A 115 -8.54 17.45 -0.89
C GLU A 115 -9.47 17.77 -2.07
N GLY A 116 -10.61 17.07 -2.21
CA GLY A 116 -11.66 17.36 -3.16
C GLY A 116 -11.62 16.55 -4.45
N PHE A 117 -10.84 15.48 -4.51
CA PHE A 117 -10.83 14.57 -5.65
C PHE A 117 -12.05 13.66 -5.65
N ASP A 118 -12.70 13.49 -6.80
CA ASP A 118 -13.69 12.42 -7.04
C ASP A 118 -12.92 11.11 -7.18
N PHE A 119 -12.83 10.33 -6.10
CA PHE A 119 -11.90 9.23 -5.98
C PHE A 119 -12.59 7.87 -6.16
N TYR A 120 -12.03 7.05 -7.02
CA TYR A 120 -12.51 5.71 -7.33
C TYR A 120 -11.45 4.67 -6.99
N LEU A 121 -11.85 3.62 -6.29
CA LEU A 121 -11.00 2.48 -5.97
C LEU A 121 -11.49 1.23 -6.72
N LEU A 122 -10.60 0.61 -7.48
CA LEU A 122 -10.82 -0.73 -7.99
C LEU A 122 -10.48 -1.76 -6.90
N ASP A 123 -11.48 -2.50 -6.46
CA ASP A 123 -11.31 -3.70 -5.62
C ASP A 123 -11.40 -4.94 -6.52
N TRP A 124 -10.30 -5.66 -6.65
CA TRP A 124 -10.25 -6.88 -7.47
C TRP A 124 -11.06 -8.03 -6.87
N GLY A 125 -11.38 -7.97 -5.57
CA GLY A 125 -12.03 -9.03 -4.82
C GLY A 125 -11.06 -10.08 -4.26
N VAL A 126 -11.61 -11.22 -3.89
CA VAL A 126 -10.86 -12.38 -3.40
C VAL A 126 -11.03 -13.52 -4.38
N PHE A 127 -9.92 -13.96 -4.95
CA PHE A 127 -9.90 -15.00 -5.96
C PHE A 127 -10.03 -16.39 -5.36
N GLY A 128 -10.70 -17.27 -6.09
CA GLY A 128 -10.82 -18.69 -5.82
C GLY A 128 -10.38 -19.52 -7.01
N PRO A 129 -10.50 -20.85 -6.92
CA PRO A 129 -10.11 -21.76 -8.02
C PRO A 129 -10.80 -21.46 -9.35
N GLU A 130 -12.02 -20.90 -9.29
CA GLU A 130 -12.81 -20.51 -10.46
C GLU A 130 -12.23 -19.31 -11.24
N ASP A 131 -11.24 -18.63 -10.67
CA ASP A 131 -10.60 -17.46 -11.28
C ASP A 131 -9.20 -17.78 -11.82
N ASN A 132 -8.77 -19.06 -11.76
CA ASN A 132 -7.40 -19.44 -12.10
C ASN A 132 -6.99 -19.08 -13.54
N ASP A 133 -7.95 -18.99 -14.46
CA ASP A 133 -7.73 -18.63 -15.86
C ASP A 133 -7.56 -17.12 -16.08
N LEU A 134 -7.77 -16.29 -15.05
CA LEU A 134 -7.57 -14.85 -15.15
C LEU A 134 -6.10 -14.52 -15.39
N THR A 135 -5.82 -13.77 -16.46
CA THR A 135 -4.46 -13.36 -16.84
C THR A 135 -4.19 -11.88 -16.51
N PHE A 136 -2.91 -11.49 -16.49
CA PHE A 136 -2.52 -10.08 -16.44
C PHE A 136 -3.06 -9.32 -17.67
N GLU A 137 -2.99 -9.94 -18.84
CA GLU A 137 -3.54 -9.41 -20.09
C GLU A 137 -5.03 -9.11 -19.96
N ASP A 138 -5.84 -10.03 -19.39
CA ASP A 138 -7.27 -9.81 -19.19
C ASP A 138 -7.57 -8.58 -18.34
N CYS A 139 -6.72 -8.31 -17.34
CA CYS A 139 -6.84 -7.10 -16.54
C CYS A 139 -6.62 -5.84 -17.39
N VAL A 140 -5.63 -5.86 -18.27
CA VAL A 140 -5.26 -4.72 -19.12
C VAL A 140 -6.27 -4.48 -20.24
N VAL A 141 -6.72 -5.55 -20.95
CA VAL A 141 -7.53 -5.39 -22.16
C VAL A 141 -9.04 -5.51 -21.94
N LYS A 142 -9.47 -6.16 -20.83
CA LYS A 142 -10.91 -6.41 -20.58
C LYS A 142 -11.44 -5.67 -19.35
N ILE A 143 -10.68 -5.66 -18.23
CA ILE A 143 -11.18 -5.15 -16.96
C ILE A 143 -10.94 -3.65 -16.85
N LEU A 144 -9.70 -3.17 -16.97
CA LEU A 144 -9.36 -1.76 -16.82
C LEU A 144 -10.10 -0.83 -17.80
N PRO A 145 -10.21 -1.15 -19.11
CA PRO A 145 -11.01 -0.32 -20.04
C PRO A 145 -12.46 -0.16 -19.59
N ARG A 146 -13.04 -1.23 -19.04
CA ARG A 146 -14.40 -1.19 -18.52
C ARG A 146 -14.53 -0.35 -17.24
N MET A 147 -13.58 -0.49 -16.33
CA MET A 147 -13.55 0.32 -15.09
C MET A 147 -13.42 1.80 -15.42
N VAL A 148 -12.52 2.16 -16.33
CA VAL A 148 -12.37 3.54 -16.81
C VAL A 148 -13.67 4.09 -17.38
N ARG A 149 -14.32 3.35 -18.27
CA ARG A 149 -15.62 3.77 -18.82
C ARG A 149 -16.64 4.01 -17.70
N LYS A 150 -16.70 3.14 -16.68
CA LYS A 150 -17.61 3.30 -15.55
C LYS A 150 -17.24 4.50 -14.65
N VAL A 151 -15.98 4.84 -14.52
CA VAL A 151 -15.55 6.07 -13.86
C VAL A 151 -16.07 7.29 -14.62
N LEU A 152 -15.85 7.35 -15.94
CA LEU A 152 -16.28 8.46 -16.78
C LEU A 152 -17.82 8.59 -16.81
N GLU A 153 -18.54 7.49 -16.98
CA GLU A 153 -20.02 7.47 -16.93
C GLU A 153 -20.56 7.97 -15.59
N SER A 154 -20.00 7.52 -14.46
CA SER A 154 -20.52 7.89 -13.13
C SER A 154 -20.09 9.26 -12.64
N SER A 155 -18.94 9.77 -13.09
CA SER A 155 -18.45 11.11 -12.76
C SER A 155 -19.03 12.18 -13.67
N GLY A 156 -19.37 11.83 -14.91
CA GLY A 156 -19.71 12.77 -15.98
C GLY A 156 -18.50 13.49 -16.56
N ALA A 157 -17.27 13.03 -16.24
CA ALA A 157 -16.04 13.65 -16.74
C ALA A 157 -15.68 13.11 -18.13
N SER A 158 -14.97 13.92 -18.92
CA SER A 158 -14.45 13.53 -20.24
C SER A 158 -13.07 12.87 -20.19
N GLU A 159 -12.36 13.00 -19.07
CA GLU A 159 -11.01 12.50 -18.84
C GLU A 159 -10.83 12.11 -17.38
N LEU A 160 -9.80 11.31 -17.07
CA LEU A 160 -9.50 10.85 -15.71
C LEU A 160 -8.01 10.81 -15.46
N SER A 161 -7.62 10.82 -14.17
CA SER A 161 -6.28 10.46 -13.73
C SER A 161 -6.26 8.99 -13.30
N VAL A 162 -5.19 8.28 -13.66
CA VAL A 162 -4.96 6.90 -13.22
C VAL A 162 -3.81 6.87 -12.23
N LEU A 163 -4.03 6.25 -11.07
CA LEU A 163 -3.04 6.06 -10.04
C LEU A 163 -2.86 4.56 -9.80
N GLY A 164 -1.64 4.05 -9.96
CA GLY A 164 -1.30 2.66 -9.68
C GLY A 164 -0.37 2.56 -8.46
N TYR A 165 -0.61 1.55 -7.60
CA TYR A 165 0.26 1.26 -6.48
C TYR A 165 0.79 -0.17 -6.57
N CYS A 166 2.10 -0.37 -6.25
CA CYS A 166 2.73 -1.69 -6.28
C CYS A 166 2.51 -2.36 -7.65
N MET A 167 2.08 -3.62 -7.69
CA MET A 167 1.69 -4.35 -8.91
C MET A 167 0.59 -3.63 -9.74
N GLY A 168 -0.27 -2.83 -9.08
CA GLY A 168 -1.27 -2.03 -9.79
C GLY A 168 -0.69 -0.97 -10.71
N ALA A 169 0.54 -0.52 -10.45
CA ALA A 169 1.19 0.48 -11.31
C ALA A 169 1.68 -0.11 -12.66
N PRO A 170 2.37 -1.26 -12.74
CA PRO A 170 2.61 -1.90 -14.04
C PRO A 170 1.35 -2.34 -14.77
N LEU A 171 0.26 -2.74 -14.05
CA LEU A 171 -1.06 -2.94 -14.67
C LEU A 171 -1.57 -1.64 -15.31
N ALA A 172 -1.54 -0.53 -14.57
CA ALA A 172 -1.97 0.77 -15.06
C ALA A 172 -1.07 1.30 -16.19
N ALA A 173 0.26 1.16 -16.07
CA ALA A 173 1.22 1.55 -17.12
C ALA A 173 0.98 0.78 -18.42
N SER A 174 0.79 -0.55 -18.31
CA SER A 174 0.48 -1.40 -19.47
C SER A 174 -0.83 -1.00 -20.10
N PHE A 175 -1.86 -0.69 -19.29
CA PHE A 175 -3.14 -0.22 -19.78
C PHE A 175 -3.04 1.12 -20.51
N VAL A 176 -2.38 2.12 -19.91
CA VAL A 176 -2.23 3.45 -20.53
C VAL A 176 -1.44 3.36 -21.83
N ALA A 177 -0.40 2.53 -21.86
CA ALA A 177 0.41 2.33 -23.06
C ALA A 177 -0.34 1.58 -24.18
N ALA A 178 -1.16 0.58 -23.86
CA ALA A 178 -1.89 -0.22 -24.84
C ALA A 178 -3.16 0.49 -25.35
N HIS A 179 -3.65 1.51 -24.66
CA HIS A 179 -4.92 2.18 -24.94
C HIS A 179 -4.76 3.70 -25.09
N PRO A 180 -4.00 4.20 -26.08
CA PRO A 180 -3.79 5.63 -26.29
C PRO A 180 -5.08 6.40 -26.62
N GLU A 181 -6.14 5.70 -27.03
CA GLU A 181 -7.47 6.26 -27.26
C GLU A 181 -8.24 6.60 -25.99
N VAL A 182 -7.82 6.07 -24.84
CA VAL A 182 -8.47 6.36 -23.55
C VAL A 182 -8.01 7.71 -23.04
N PRO A 183 -8.92 8.60 -22.61
CA PRO A 183 -8.58 9.95 -22.19
C PRO A 183 -7.96 9.97 -20.78
N VAL A 184 -6.76 9.43 -20.65
CA VAL A 184 -5.97 9.51 -19.42
C VAL A 184 -5.23 10.82 -19.38
N LYS A 185 -5.65 11.69 -18.46
CA LYS A 185 -5.06 13.02 -18.28
C LYS A 185 -3.74 12.99 -17.52
N ASN A 186 -3.66 12.17 -16.47
CA ASN A 186 -2.45 12.04 -15.65
C ASN A 186 -2.23 10.57 -15.26
N PHE A 187 -0.97 10.17 -15.15
CA PHE A 187 -0.61 8.86 -14.61
C PHE A 187 0.31 9.00 -13.41
N VAL A 188 -0.05 8.36 -12.29
CA VAL A 188 0.75 8.32 -11.07
C VAL A 188 1.17 6.89 -10.79
N ASN A 189 2.48 6.64 -10.67
CA ASN A 189 3.07 5.38 -10.22
C ASN A 189 3.59 5.53 -8.80
N MET A 190 2.97 4.84 -7.84
CA MET A 190 3.44 4.76 -6.45
C MET A 190 4.05 3.39 -6.18
N ALA A 191 5.35 3.32 -5.94
CA ALA A 191 6.11 2.09 -5.64
C ALA A 191 5.85 0.94 -6.62
N GLY A 192 5.53 1.24 -7.88
CA GLY A 192 5.27 0.22 -8.90
C GLY A 192 6.53 -0.16 -9.65
N PRO A 193 6.94 -1.44 -9.65
CA PRO A 193 8.13 -1.90 -10.35
C PRO A 193 7.94 -1.85 -11.87
N ILE A 194 8.93 -1.35 -12.58
CA ILE A 194 8.95 -1.24 -14.05
C ILE A 194 10.13 -1.99 -14.66
N ASP A 195 11.32 -1.82 -14.11
CA ASP A 195 12.49 -2.58 -14.51
C ASP A 195 12.77 -3.70 -13.51
N PHE A 196 12.36 -4.90 -13.86
CA PHE A 196 12.48 -6.07 -13.00
C PHE A 196 13.90 -6.62 -12.86
N SER A 197 14.85 -6.15 -13.67
CA SER A 197 16.26 -6.49 -13.47
C SER A 197 16.83 -5.93 -12.16
N GLN A 198 16.15 -4.94 -11.57
CA GLN A 198 16.53 -4.26 -10.33
C GLN A 198 15.63 -4.63 -9.12
N ILE A 199 14.82 -5.68 -9.23
CA ILE A 199 13.79 -6.03 -8.22
C ILE A 199 14.35 -6.71 -6.96
N GLY A 200 15.65 -6.96 -6.87
CA GLY A 200 16.29 -7.52 -5.69
C GLY A 200 15.97 -9.01 -5.47
N MET A 201 15.69 -9.41 -4.21
CA MET A 201 15.55 -10.82 -3.82
C MET A 201 14.42 -11.56 -4.55
N PHE A 202 13.30 -10.90 -4.84
CA PHE A 202 12.26 -11.52 -5.65
C PHE A 202 12.74 -11.89 -7.05
N GLY A 203 13.57 -11.04 -7.66
CA GLY A 203 14.17 -11.34 -8.96
C GLY A 203 15.06 -12.59 -8.91
N LEU A 204 15.82 -12.75 -7.81
CA LEU A 204 16.65 -13.94 -7.62
C LEU A 204 15.81 -15.22 -7.42
N TRP A 205 14.80 -15.17 -6.57
CA TRP A 205 13.98 -16.34 -6.28
C TRP A 205 13.12 -16.78 -7.46
N LEU A 206 12.67 -15.84 -8.28
CA LEU A 206 11.82 -16.09 -9.44
C LEU A 206 12.60 -16.20 -10.74
N ASP A 207 13.94 -16.17 -10.69
CA ASP A 207 14.79 -16.37 -11.86
C ASP A 207 14.52 -17.75 -12.48
N ARG A 208 14.41 -17.79 -13.81
CA ARG A 208 14.13 -19.00 -14.59
C ARG A 208 15.09 -20.16 -14.28
N LYS A 209 16.32 -19.85 -13.87
CA LYS A 209 17.29 -20.86 -13.48
C LYS A 209 16.90 -21.65 -12.24
N TYR A 210 16.13 -21.03 -11.32
CA TYR A 210 15.77 -21.61 -10.03
C TYR A 210 14.28 -21.87 -9.86
N PHE A 211 13.44 -21.22 -10.67
CA PHE A 211 11.99 -21.30 -10.52
C PHE A 211 11.29 -21.55 -11.85
N ASP A 212 10.71 -22.73 -11.98
CA ASP A 212 9.85 -23.12 -13.08
C ASP A 212 8.40 -22.75 -12.75
N VAL A 213 7.97 -21.57 -13.22
CA VAL A 213 6.64 -21.05 -12.95
C VAL A 213 5.55 -21.89 -13.62
N ASP A 214 5.86 -22.52 -14.77
CA ASP A 214 4.90 -23.33 -15.51
C ASP A 214 4.55 -24.57 -14.70
N ARG A 215 5.56 -25.34 -14.29
CA ARG A 215 5.38 -26.50 -13.43
C ARG A 215 4.70 -26.14 -12.12
N PHE A 216 5.04 -24.99 -11.54
CA PHE A 216 4.45 -24.52 -10.27
C PHE A 216 2.93 -24.29 -10.43
N VAL A 217 2.51 -23.55 -11.45
CA VAL A 217 1.09 -23.24 -11.68
C VAL A 217 0.33 -24.49 -12.15
N ASP A 218 0.92 -25.33 -13.01
CA ASP A 218 0.30 -26.59 -13.45
C ASP A 218 0.04 -27.55 -12.27
N THR A 219 0.88 -27.48 -11.21
CA THR A 219 0.72 -28.32 -10.04
C THR A 219 -0.30 -27.78 -9.05
N LEU A 220 -0.33 -26.45 -8.80
CA LEU A 220 -1.12 -25.84 -7.74
C LEU A 220 -2.41 -25.17 -8.26
N GLY A 221 -2.49 -24.84 -9.52
CA GLY A 221 -3.60 -24.09 -10.14
C GLY A 221 -3.65 -22.61 -9.74
N SER A 222 -3.32 -22.29 -8.51
CA SER A 222 -3.26 -20.93 -7.96
C SER A 222 -2.10 -20.80 -6.98
N VAL A 223 -1.73 -19.58 -6.60
CA VAL A 223 -0.79 -19.36 -5.50
C VAL A 223 -1.59 -19.15 -4.21
N PRO A 224 -1.60 -20.10 -3.28
CA PRO A 224 -2.34 -19.97 -2.03
C PRO A 224 -1.88 -18.77 -1.20
N ALA A 225 -2.80 -18.15 -0.45
CA ALA A 225 -2.52 -17.00 0.40
C ALA A 225 -1.38 -17.24 1.41
N ASP A 226 -1.31 -18.46 1.98
CA ASP A 226 -0.24 -18.82 2.93
C ASP A 226 1.14 -18.87 2.27
N LEU A 227 1.20 -19.27 1.00
CA LEU A 227 2.46 -19.28 0.24
C LEU A 227 2.91 -17.86 -0.10
N VAL A 228 1.95 -16.98 -0.45
CA VAL A 228 2.20 -15.54 -0.64
C VAL A 228 2.75 -14.95 0.66
N LYS A 229 2.10 -15.23 1.80
CA LYS A 229 2.54 -14.78 3.12
C LYS A 229 3.95 -15.25 3.46
N ALA A 230 4.25 -16.53 3.20
CA ALA A 230 5.58 -17.11 3.44
C ALA A 230 6.65 -16.39 2.61
N GLY A 231 6.40 -16.14 1.32
CA GLY A 231 7.30 -15.40 0.44
C GLY A 231 7.64 -14.01 0.97
N PHE A 232 6.62 -13.23 1.38
CA PHE A 232 6.85 -11.90 1.95
C PHE A 232 7.59 -11.93 3.30
N LYS A 233 7.33 -12.91 4.15
CA LYS A 233 8.06 -13.08 5.42
C LYS A 233 9.53 -13.40 5.20
N LEU A 234 9.85 -14.22 4.19
CA LEU A 234 11.23 -14.58 3.86
C LEU A 234 12.05 -13.41 3.30
N LEU A 235 11.40 -12.38 2.71
CA LEU A 235 12.12 -11.18 2.26
C LEU A 235 12.80 -10.42 3.39
N LYS A 236 12.21 -10.41 4.58
CA LYS A 236 12.76 -9.71 5.74
C LYS A 236 12.43 -10.47 7.03
N PRO A 237 13.09 -11.58 7.31
CA PRO A 237 12.77 -12.46 8.44
C PRO A 237 12.90 -11.77 9.82
N THR A 238 13.72 -10.72 9.93
CA THR A 238 13.89 -9.92 11.16
C THR A 238 12.79 -8.88 11.38
N MET A 239 11.85 -8.72 10.44
CA MET A 239 10.83 -7.68 10.53
C MET A 239 9.89 -7.88 11.72
N ASP A 240 9.51 -9.12 12.02
CA ASP A 240 8.65 -9.43 13.16
C ASP A 240 9.32 -9.04 14.49
N ILE A 241 10.63 -9.21 14.62
CA ILE A 241 11.39 -8.82 15.82
C ILE A 241 11.37 -7.30 15.98
N SER A 242 11.73 -6.55 14.94
CA SER A 242 11.75 -5.09 14.97
C SER A 242 10.35 -4.49 15.20
N THR A 243 9.32 -5.10 14.61
CA THR A 243 7.91 -4.70 14.76
C THR A 243 7.44 -4.89 16.21
N ASN A 244 7.76 -6.03 16.83
CA ASN A 244 7.39 -6.31 18.22
C ASN A 244 8.15 -5.41 19.20
N LEU A 245 9.43 -5.11 18.96
CA LEU A 245 10.19 -4.14 19.76
C LEU A 245 9.59 -2.74 19.65
N ASN A 246 9.27 -2.29 18.45
CA ASN A 246 8.60 -1.00 18.23
C ASN A 246 7.23 -0.94 18.90
N LEU A 247 6.47 -2.03 18.87
CA LEU A 247 5.20 -2.14 19.59
C LEU A 247 5.43 -1.94 21.09
N TRP A 248 6.38 -2.66 21.68
CA TRP A 248 6.68 -2.54 23.12
C TRP A 248 7.03 -1.10 23.52
N TRP A 249 7.92 -0.44 22.78
CA TRP A 249 8.31 0.94 23.08
C TRP A 249 7.16 1.95 22.97
N ASN A 250 6.18 1.70 22.09
CA ASN A 250 5.06 2.59 21.84
C ASN A 250 3.73 2.11 22.45
N LEU A 251 3.73 1.00 23.18
CA LEU A 251 2.52 0.35 23.70
C LEU A 251 1.73 1.25 24.69
N TRP A 252 2.35 2.26 25.25
CA TRP A 252 1.71 3.28 26.09
C TRP A 252 0.85 4.29 25.29
N ASN A 253 1.00 4.34 23.97
CA ASN A 253 0.32 5.29 23.10
C ASN A 253 -0.89 4.61 22.41
N ASP A 254 -2.09 4.95 22.87
CA ASP A 254 -3.34 4.34 22.40
C ASP A 254 -3.53 4.47 20.88
N LYS A 255 -3.21 5.64 20.28
CA LYS A 255 -3.30 5.84 18.83
C LYS A 255 -2.31 4.98 18.05
N TYR A 256 -1.11 4.77 18.61
CA TYR A 256 -0.13 3.88 18.01
C TYR A 256 -0.63 2.44 18.03
N VAL A 257 -1.19 1.99 19.16
CA VAL A 257 -1.73 0.64 19.32
C VAL A 257 -2.89 0.38 18.36
N GLU A 258 -3.81 1.34 18.21
CA GLU A 258 -4.90 1.25 17.25
C GLU A 258 -4.39 1.12 15.81
N GLY A 259 -3.45 2.00 15.39
CA GLY A 259 -2.82 1.93 14.08
C GLY A 259 -2.06 0.63 13.85
N PHE A 260 -1.32 0.17 14.85
CA PHE A 260 -0.60 -1.10 14.82
C PHE A 260 -1.56 -2.27 14.64
N THR A 261 -2.65 -2.32 15.41
CA THR A 261 -3.63 -3.42 15.34
C THR A 261 -4.29 -3.50 13.97
N ALA A 262 -4.69 -2.35 13.41
CA ALA A 262 -5.30 -2.30 12.08
C ALA A 262 -4.30 -2.73 10.98
N LEU A 263 -3.06 -2.25 11.05
CA LEU A 263 -2.01 -2.62 10.10
C LEU A 263 -1.62 -4.10 10.22
N ASN A 264 -1.53 -4.62 11.45
CA ASN A 264 -1.21 -6.02 11.70
C ASN A 264 -2.32 -6.97 11.22
N LYS A 265 -3.60 -6.57 11.38
CA LYS A 265 -4.72 -7.29 10.78
C LYS A 265 -4.53 -7.39 9.27
N TRP A 266 -4.32 -6.27 8.59
CA TRP A 266 -4.09 -6.26 7.15
C TRP A 266 -2.88 -7.09 6.73
N ALA A 267 -1.77 -6.97 7.44
CA ALA A 267 -0.52 -7.68 7.16
C ALA A 267 -0.61 -9.21 7.36
N ASN A 268 -1.70 -9.70 7.93
CA ASN A 268 -2.00 -11.11 8.08
C ASN A 268 -3.12 -11.62 7.16
N GLU A 269 -3.83 -10.72 6.47
CA GLU A 269 -4.90 -11.06 5.53
C GLU A 269 -4.38 -11.07 4.08
N TYR A 270 -3.61 -12.10 3.74
CA TYR A 270 -3.16 -12.32 2.38
C TYR A 270 -4.29 -12.88 1.50
N VAL A 271 -4.18 -12.62 0.20
CA VAL A 271 -5.12 -13.08 -0.83
C VAL A 271 -4.37 -13.92 -1.86
N ALA A 272 -4.99 -15.00 -2.30
CA ALA A 272 -4.43 -15.87 -3.32
C ALA A 272 -4.27 -15.15 -4.67
N PHE A 273 -3.32 -15.59 -5.48
CA PHE A 273 -3.20 -15.21 -6.88
C PHE A 273 -3.90 -16.22 -7.79
N PRO A 274 -4.62 -15.76 -8.82
CA PRO A 274 -5.00 -16.61 -9.95
C PRO A 274 -3.74 -17.20 -10.62
N GLY A 275 -3.81 -18.47 -10.98
CA GLY A 275 -2.63 -19.18 -11.51
C GLY A 275 -2.06 -18.58 -12.77
N GLU A 276 -2.92 -18.32 -13.79
CA GLU A 276 -2.46 -17.76 -15.07
C GLU A 276 -1.99 -16.31 -14.94
N PHE A 277 -2.57 -15.53 -14.01
CA PHE A 277 -2.06 -14.20 -13.71
C PHE A 277 -0.64 -14.28 -13.14
N PHE A 278 -0.42 -15.18 -12.16
CA PHE A 278 0.91 -15.37 -11.55
C PHE A 278 1.92 -15.88 -12.57
N ARG A 279 1.52 -16.85 -13.42
CA ARG A 279 2.36 -17.38 -14.51
C ARG A 279 2.84 -16.26 -15.43
N GLN A 280 1.92 -15.44 -15.92
CA GLN A 280 2.24 -14.33 -16.80
C GLN A 280 3.09 -13.27 -16.09
N TRP A 281 2.75 -12.92 -14.83
CA TRP A 281 3.48 -11.97 -14.02
C TRP A 281 4.95 -12.39 -13.82
N VAL A 282 5.20 -13.65 -13.50
CA VAL A 282 6.57 -14.15 -13.32
C VAL A 282 7.30 -14.25 -14.66
N ARG A 283 6.68 -14.89 -15.66
CA ARG A 283 7.32 -15.16 -16.95
C ARG A 283 7.67 -13.89 -17.71
N ASP A 284 6.74 -12.96 -17.79
CA ASP A 284 6.88 -11.78 -18.64
C ASP A 284 7.58 -10.62 -17.93
N PHE A 285 7.38 -10.47 -16.62
CA PHE A 285 7.94 -9.36 -15.88
C PHE A 285 9.23 -9.76 -15.14
N TYR A 286 9.20 -10.74 -14.25
CA TYR A 286 10.42 -11.13 -13.51
C TYR A 286 11.47 -11.80 -14.38
N GLN A 287 11.07 -12.80 -15.16
CA GLN A 287 12.02 -13.58 -15.97
C GLN A 287 12.33 -12.93 -17.31
N GLY A 288 11.34 -12.27 -17.91
CA GLY A 288 11.47 -11.67 -19.25
C GLY A 288 11.81 -10.21 -19.25
N ASN A 289 11.49 -9.48 -18.15
CA ASN A 289 11.59 -8.01 -18.06
C ASN A 289 11.01 -7.27 -19.28
N LYS A 290 9.91 -7.84 -19.84
CA LYS A 290 9.37 -7.45 -21.15
C LYS A 290 8.73 -6.06 -21.14
N LEU A 291 8.24 -5.57 -19.95
CA LEU A 291 7.59 -4.28 -19.86
C LEU A 291 8.54 -3.14 -20.24
N VAL A 292 9.68 -3.05 -19.59
CA VAL A 292 10.67 -1.99 -19.85
C VAL A 292 11.32 -2.16 -21.22
N ARG A 293 11.39 -3.39 -21.73
CA ARG A 293 11.93 -3.71 -23.06
C ARG A 293 10.95 -3.45 -24.21
N GLY A 294 9.65 -3.16 -23.87
CA GLY A 294 8.61 -2.93 -24.89
C GLY A 294 8.24 -4.17 -25.70
N GLU A 295 8.42 -5.37 -25.14
CA GLU A 295 8.18 -6.67 -25.79
C GLU A 295 6.80 -7.26 -25.47
N LEU A 296 6.01 -6.60 -24.63
CA LEU A 296 4.66 -7.07 -24.30
C LEU A 296 3.69 -6.76 -25.44
N VAL A 297 2.80 -7.71 -25.70
CA VAL A 297 1.67 -7.54 -26.63
C VAL A 297 0.43 -8.09 -25.96
N PHE A 298 -0.59 -7.25 -25.78
CA PHE A 298 -1.86 -7.62 -25.14
C PHE A 298 -3.04 -7.33 -26.07
N GLY A 299 -3.88 -8.33 -26.32
CA GLY A 299 -5.00 -8.23 -27.28
C GLY A 299 -4.57 -7.82 -28.67
N GLY A 300 -3.38 -8.24 -29.10
CA GLY A 300 -2.77 -7.83 -30.38
C GLY A 300 -2.20 -6.40 -30.39
N ARG A 301 -2.22 -5.67 -29.25
CA ARG A 301 -1.71 -4.31 -29.13
C ARG A 301 -0.34 -4.32 -28.46
N PRO A 302 0.68 -3.67 -29.03
CA PRO A 302 1.98 -3.54 -28.39
C PRO A 302 1.86 -2.65 -27.15
N VAL A 303 2.55 -3.06 -26.07
CA VAL A 303 2.64 -2.28 -24.83
C VAL A 303 4.01 -1.60 -24.78
N ARG A 304 4.07 -0.37 -25.21
CA ARG A 304 5.30 0.43 -25.21
C ARG A 304 5.16 1.58 -24.24
N LEU A 305 5.97 1.60 -23.19
CA LEU A 305 5.94 2.69 -22.20
C LEU A 305 6.19 4.06 -22.85
N GLY A 306 6.94 4.12 -23.95
CA GLY A 306 7.14 5.31 -24.76
C GLY A 306 5.86 5.92 -25.36
N ASP A 307 4.77 5.16 -25.41
CA ASP A 307 3.46 5.63 -25.90
C ASP A 307 2.65 6.35 -24.79
N ILE A 308 3.09 6.30 -23.52
CA ILE A 308 2.53 7.11 -22.44
C ILE A 308 2.95 8.56 -22.63
N ARG A 309 2.01 9.43 -23.03
CA ARG A 309 2.25 10.84 -23.35
C ARG A 309 1.66 11.81 -22.33
N CYS A 310 0.71 11.38 -21.51
CA CYS A 310 0.16 12.20 -20.43
C CYS A 310 1.24 12.54 -19.39
N PRO A 311 1.06 13.60 -18.57
CA PRO A 311 1.90 13.87 -17.41
C PRO A 311 2.05 12.65 -16.49
N VAL A 312 3.28 12.37 -16.04
CA VAL A 312 3.62 11.21 -15.22
C VAL A 312 4.28 11.63 -13.92
N PHE A 313 3.78 11.11 -12.81
CA PHE A 313 4.39 11.27 -11.50
C PHE A 313 4.79 9.92 -10.92
N VAL A 314 6.03 9.80 -10.49
CA VAL A 314 6.57 8.57 -9.93
C VAL A 314 7.03 8.81 -8.50
N VAL A 315 6.55 7.98 -7.58
CA VAL A 315 6.90 8.03 -6.16
C VAL A 315 7.55 6.72 -5.75
N GLY A 316 8.82 6.78 -5.36
CA GLY A 316 9.59 5.67 -4.79
C GLY A 316 9.79 5.82 -3.28
N ALA A 317 10.14 4.73 -2.61
CA ALA A 317 10.53 4.73 -1.20
C ALA A 317 11.98 4.22 -1.08
N ARG A 318 12.82 4.96 -0.33
CA ARG A 318 14.28 4.74 -0.27
C ARG A 318 14.66 3.37 0.25
N GLU A 319 13.96 2.90 1.29
CA GLU A 319 14.20 1.61 1.94
C GLU A 319 13.23 0.52 1.45
N ASP A 320 12.68 0.69 0.24
CA ASP A 320 11.78 -0.29 -0.37
C ASP A 320 12.57 -1.50 -0.89
N TYR A 321 12.40 -2.64 -0.24
CA TYR A 321 13.00 -3.91 -0.63
C TYR A 321 12.07 -4.79 -1.49
N ILE A 322 10.79 -4.37 -1.66
CA ILE A 322 9.80 -5.04 -2.52
C ILE A 322 9.91 -4.50 -3.95
N ALA A 323 9.89 -3.17 -4.08
CA ALA A 323 10.07 -2.45 -5.33
C ALA A 323 11.18 -1.37 -5.14
N PRO A 324 12.47 -1.75 -5.20
CA PRO A 324 13.58 -0.83 -5.00
C PRO A 324 13.49 0.43 -5.87
N PRO A 325 14.00 1.57 -5.39
CA PRO A 325 13.89 2.85 -6.11
C PRO A 325 14.30 2.81 -7.59
N GLY A 326 15.35 2.07 -7.91
CA GLY A 326 15.81 1.92 -9.29
C GLY A 326 14.77 1.29 -10.22
N CYS A 327 14.08 0.22 -9.76
CA CYS A 327 13.07 -0.43 -10.57
C CYS A 327 11.80 0.43 -10.75
N VAL A 328 11.49 1.27 -9.79
CA VAL A 328 10.34 2.21 -9.86
C VAL A 328 10.67 3.40 -10.74
N ARG A 329 11.85 3.99 -10.57
CA ARG A 329 12.32 5.16 -11.33
C ARG A 329 12.43 4.90 -12.82
N ALA A 330 12.70 3.67 -13.23
CA ALA A 330 12.83 3.27 -14.64
C ALA A 330 11.65 3.74 -15.52
N LEU A 331 10.47 3.98 -14.94
CA LEU A 331 9.33 4.54 -15.68
C LEU A 331 9.65 5.93 -16.25
N ILE A 332 10.36 6.78 -15.52
CA ILE A 332 10.72 8.14 -15.93
C ILE A 332 11.55 8.11 -17.23
N ASP A 333 12.44 7.14 -17.34
CA ASP A 333 13.32 7.03 -18.50
C ASP A 333 12.60 6.38 -19.70
N ALA A 334 11.58 5.53 -19.43
CA ALA A 334 10.88 4.75 -20.44
C ALA A 334 9.69 5.49 -21.08
N VAL A 335 9.01 6.42 -20.36
CA VAL A 335 7.82 7.11 -20.89
C VAL A 335 8.16 8.20 -21.89
N GLY A 336 7.26 8.37 -22.89
CA GLY A 336 7.34 9.43 -23.88
C GLY A 336 6.70 10.76 -23.45
N SER A 337 6.25 10.87 -22.21
CA SER A 337 5.73 12.10 -21.66
C SER A 337 6.79 13.21 -21.64
N ARG A 338 6.36 14.45 -21.93
CA ARG A 338 7.21 15.65 -21.79
C ARG A 338 7.21 16.21 -20.38
N GLU A 339 6.18 15.88 -19.60
CA GLU A 339 6.01 16.30 -18.21
C GLU A 339 6.07 15.06 -17.31
N LYS A 340 7.20 14.90 -16.62
CA LYS A 340 7.44 13.74 -15.78
C LYS A 340 8.29 14.09 -14.57
N ASP A 341 7.79 13.72 -13.40
CA ASP A 341 8.39 14.02 -12.11
C ASP A 341 8.66 12.73 -11.34
N TYR A 342 9.80 12.67 -10.64
CA TYR A 342 10.15 11.61 -9.72
C TYR A 342 10.49 12.17 -8.35
N ILE A 343 9.94 11.55 -7.32
CA ILE A 343 10.35 11.80 -5.94
C ILE A 343 10.68 10.49 -5.25
N GLU A 344 11.68 10.53 -4.38
CA GLU A 344 12.06 9.44 -3.50
C GLU A 344 11.86 9.86 -2.04
N LEU A 345 11.02 9.13 -1.32
CA LEU A 345 10.66 9.42 0.05
C LEU A 345 11.37 8.46 1.02
N PRO A 346 11.64 8.87 2.27
CA PRO A 346 12.17 7.98 3.29
C PRO A 346 11.14 6.90 3.66
N GLY A 347 11.65 5.75 4.10
CA GLY A 347 10.83 4.60 4.50
C GLY A 347 10.69 3.54 3.42
N GLY A 348 9.94 2.48 3.73
CA GLY A 348 9.73 1.33 2.85
C GLY A 348 8.39 1.38 2.10
N HIS A 349 8.09 0.28 1.41
CA HIS A 349 6.93 0.13 0.53
C HIS A 349 5.60 0.61 1.16
N ILE A 350 5.26 0.08 2.31
CA ILE A 350 3.97 0.38 2.99
C ILE A 350 3.94 1.80 3.56
N SER A 351 5.10 2.39 3.88
CA SER A 351 5.17 3.75 4.42
C SER A 351 4.76 4.85 3.45
N LEU A 352 4.54 4.54 2.17
CA LEU A 352 3.93 5.46 1.20
C LEU A 352 2.41 5.55 1.33
N ILE A 353 1.76 4.50 1.85
CA ILE A 353 0.29 4.39 1.88
C ILE A 353 -0.30 4.31 3.29
N ALA A 354 0.47 3.95 4.28
CA ALA A 354 -0.02 3.79 5.64
C ALA A 354 0.94 4.39 6.68
N GLY A 355 0.36 4.82 7.80
CA GLY A 355 1.09 5.39 8.93
C GLY A 355 1.32 6.90 8.82
N ARG A 356 1.87 7.45 9.92
CA ARG A 356 2.07 8.90 10.06
C ARG A 356 3.00 9.47 8.98
N GLY A 357 4.04 8.73 8.61
CA GLY A 357 4.98 9.15 7.57
C GLY A 357 4.31 9.35 6.21
N ALA A 358 3.41 8.44 5.82
CA ALA A 358 2.63 8.56 4.59
C ALA A 358 1.77 9.83 4.58
N ALA A 359 1.03 10.08 5.66
CA ALA A 359 0.14 11.24 5.78
C ALA A 359 0.87 12.58 5.73
N VAL A 360 2.11 12.62 6.24
CA VAL A 360 2.90 13.87 6.29
C VAL A 360 3.74 14.07 5.03
N HIS A 361 4.34 13.03 4.49
CA HIS A 361 5.37 13.15 3.46
C HIS A 361 4.93 12.70 2.07
N CYS A 362 4.03 11.72 1.96
CA CYS A 362 3.64 11.15 0.67
C CYS A 362 2.33 11.71 0.13
N TRP A 363 1.24 11.58 0.89
CA TRP A 363 -0.10 11.92 0.39
C TRP A 363 -0.24 13.37 -0.09
N PRO A 364 0.30 14.40 0.66
CA PRO A 364 0.25 15.79 0.18
C PRO A 364 1.05 16.02 -1.11
N LYS A 365 2.10 15.22 -1.37
CA LYS A 365 2.85 15.30 -2.64
C LYS A 365 2.03 14.76 -3.81
N VAL A 366 1.30 13.67 -3.60
CA VAL A 366 0.43 13.08 -4.63
C VAL A 366 -0.75 14.01 -4.93
N SER A 367 -1.49 14.44 -3.90
CA SER A 367 -2.62 15.35 -4.09
C SER A 367 -2.19 16.72 -4.65
N GLY A 368 -1.09 17.28 -4.14
CA GLY A 368 -0.54 18.55 -4.60
C GLY A 368 -0.02 18.51 -6.04
N TRP A 369 0.51 17.37 -6.50
CA TRP A 369 0.91 17.19 -7.89
C TRP A 369 -0.30 17.07 -8.83
N LEU A 370 -1.35 16.36 -8.40
CA LEU A 370 -2.57 16.17 -9.18
C LEU A 370 -3.44 17.45 -9.24
N ALA A 371 -3.52 18.23 -8.16
CA ALA A 371 -4.46 19.35 -8.03
C ALA A 371 -4.40 20.38 -9.17
N PRO A 372 -3.23 20.90 -9.59
CA PRO A 372 -3.17 21.87 -10.70
C PRO A 372 -3.46 21.25 -12.08
N ARG A 373 -3.53 19.90 -12.16
CA ARG A 373 -3.74 19.12 -13.38
C ARG A 373 -5.14 18.51 -13.45
N SER A 374 -6.03 18.86 -12.50
CA SER A 374 -7.35 18.19 -12.34
C SER A 374 -8.53 19.11 -12.60
#